data_6ee809298beb972334cfb8d83d157fee
#
_entry.id   6ee809298beb972334cfb8d83d157fee
#
_cell.length_a   1.000
_cell.length_b   1.000
_cell.length_c   1.000
_cell.angle_alpha   90.00
_cell.angle_beta   90.00
_cell.angle_gamma   90.00
#
_symmetry.space_group_name_H-M   'P 1'
#
loop_
_entity.id
_entity.type
_entity.pdbx_description
1 polymer ?
#
loop_
_entity_poly.entity_id
_entity_poly.type
_entity_poly.pdbx_seq_one_letter_code
_entity_poly.pdbx_strand_id
1 'polypeptide(L)'
;MSPFSVLLRLAFACVTLLSAVHVSFAQTGQSPVPLPSPFTPVVDNANVIDAETRNKLESIYLNLKQRADIEFAVVTVDTTGGQESADYALAIYRGWGIGSKTNDGFLLLIAVKDRKYYTAVGYHLEGDLNDGLVGEIQRTYLVPQFKQGNYSQGVYDTVQAYVATLGKKRGFTIEGIDQAYAFRETPKGRPPNAGGLSSSCCTLIIILGVIILLLASVRKGGGGRGGGGGWWSAFLLSSLLNSGGRSGGWGGSGSGWSGGGFGGGGGGFGGGFGGGSAGGGGAGGGW
;
A
#
# COMPACT_ATOMS: atom_id res chain seq x y z
N MET A 1 37.94 -36.45 -44.61
CA MET A 1 37.15 -36.12 -43.37
C MET A 1 35.71 -36.39 -43.71
N SER A 2 35.04 -37.27 -43.00
CA SER A 2 33.65 -37.63 -43.32
C SER A 2 32.71 -36.49 -42.95
N PRO A 3 31.68 -36.20 -43.74
CA PRO A 3 30.74 -35.09 -43.47
C PRO A 3 30.03 -35.25 -42.10
N PHE A 4 30.01 -36.45 -41.58
CA PHE A 4 29.43 -36.78 -40.28
C PHE A 4 30.23 -36.18 -39.11
N SER A 5 31.56 -36.13 -39.20
CA SER A 5 32.43 -35.56 -38.15
C SER A 5 32.32 -34.02 -38.07
N VAL A 6 32.00 -33.37 -39.18
CA VAL A 6 31.80 -31.90 -39.20
C VAL A 6 30.46 -31.53 -38.60
N LEU A 7 29.39 -32.26 -38.90
CA LEU A 7 28.06 -32.08 -38.31
C LEU A 7 28.06 -32.31 -36.80
N LEU A 8 28.77 -33.31 -36.31
CA LEU A 8 28.87 -33.59 -34.88
C LEU A 8 29.62 -32.49 -34.12
N ARG A 9 30.67 -31.92 -34.72
CA ARG A 9 31.40 -30.78 -34.13
C ARG A 9 30.59 -29.48 -34.10
N LEU A 10 29.78 -29.22 -35.14
CA LEU A 10 28.87 -28.08 -35.21
C LEU A 10 27.72 -28.20 -34.17
N ALA A 11 27.14 -29.40 -34.00
CA ALA A 11 26.14 -29.66 -33.01
C ALA A 11 26.67 -29.46 -31.57
N PHE A 12 27.91 -29.93 -31.32
CA PHE A 12 28.54 -29.75 -30.00
C PHE A 12 28.87 -28.28 -29.72
N ALA A 13 29.29 -27.50 -30.73
CA ALA A 13 29.53 -26.08 -30.61
C ALA A 13 28.23 -25.28 -30.35
N CYS A 14 27.11 -25.65 -30.98
CA CYS A 14 25.80 -25.03 -30.70
C CYS A 14 25.31 -25.32 -29.29
N VAL A 15 25.48 -26.54 -28.76
CA VAL A 15 25.04 -26.89 -27.40
C VAL A 15 25.88 -26.15 -26.36
N THR A 16 27.18 -25.95 -26.59
CA THR A 16 28.02 -25.16 -25.68
C THR A 16 27.75 -23.68 -25.75
N LEU A 17 27.31 -23.13 -26.89
CA LEU A 17 26.87 -21.72 -26.99
C LEU A 17 25.53 -21.47 -26.32
N LEU A 18 24.59 -22.44 -26.39
CA LEU A 18 23.30 -22.30 -25.72
C LEU A 18 23.40 -22.35 -24.18
N SER A 19 24.38 -23.06 -23.63
CA SER A 19 24.59 -23.17 -22.18
C SER A 19 25.24 -21.92 -21.54
N ALA A 20 25.78 -21.00 -22.34
CA ALA A 20 26.45 -19.80 -21.84
C ALA A 20 25.49 -18.60 -21.54
N VAL A 21 24.18 -18.71 -21.83
CA VAL A 21 23.24 -17.56 -21.72
C VAL A 21 22.43 -17.57 -20.43
N HIS A 22 22.60 -18.55 -19.55
CA HIS A 22 21.96 -18.49 -18.23
C HIS A 22 22.88 -17.91 -17.18
N VAL A 23 23.36 -16.66 -17.37
CA VAL A 23 23.78 -15.84 -16.25
C VAL A 23 22.49 -15.26 -15.65
N SER A 24 21.83 -16.08 -14.85
CA SER A 24 20.84 -15.57 -13.90
C SER A 24 21.60 -14.61 -12.99
N PHE A 25 21.39 -13.32 -13.17
CA PHE A 25 21.64 -12.34 -12.12
C PHE A 25 20.74 -12.73 -10.95
N ALA A 26 21.23 -13.61 -10.07
CA ALA A 26 20.75 -13.68 -8.73
C ALA A 26 21.02 -12.28 -8.16
N GLN A 27 20.01 -11.42 -8.17
CA GLN A 27 20.03 -10.20 -7.35
C GLN A 27 20.13 -10.70 -5.91
N THR A 28 21.37 -10.75 -5.42
CA THR A 28 21.61 -10.82 -3.99
C THR A 28 20.84 -9.63 -3.41
N GLY A 29 19.91 -9.92 -2.50
CA GLY A 29 19.05 -8.91 -1.86
C GLY A 29 19.86 -7.95 -0.99
N GLN A 30 20.83 -7.29 -1.58
CA GLN A 30 21.69 -6.31 -0.94
C GLN A 30 20.94 -4.99 -0.89
N SER A 31 20.81 -4.45 0.32
CA SER A 31 20.18 -3.15 0.52
C SER A 31 20.89 -2.09 -0.35
N PRO A 32 20.13 -1.23 -1.06
CA PRO A 32 20.72 -0.14 -1.84
C PRO A 32 21.40 0.90 -0.96
N VAL A 33 21.06 0.97 0.32
CA VAL A 33 21.74 1.77 1.33
C VAL A 33 22.32 0.80 2.37
N PRO A 34 23.64 0.84 2.64
CA PRO A 34 24.24 -0.04 3.64
C PRO A 34 23.71 0.28 5.04
N LEU A 35 23.62 -0.74 5.89
CA LEU A 35 23.31 -0.54 7.30
C LEU A 35 24.41 0.31 7.94
N PRO A 36 24.08 1.41 8.66
CA PRO A 36 25.08 2.30 9.24
C PRO A 36 25.89 1.61 10.34
N SER A 37 27.18 1.91 10.36
CA SER A 37 28.08 1.45 11.43
C SER A 37 28.93 2.65 11.89
N PRO A 38 28.77 3.17 13.13
CA PRO A 38 27.87 2.67 14.18
C PRO A 38 26.38 2.78 13.80
N PHE A 39 25.56 1.92 14.46
CA PHE A 39 24.14 1.90 14.18
C PHE A 39 23.43 3.20 14.57
N THR A 40 22.59 3.71 13.66
CA THR A 40 21.63 4.80 13.91
C THR A 40 20.34 4.52 13.16
N PRO A 41 19.18 4.80 13.76
CA PRO A 41 17.89 4.64 13.08
C PRO A 41 17.64 5.75 12.03
N VAL A 42 18.45 6.80 12.01
CA VAL A 42 18.30 7.93 11.08
C VAL A 42 19.52 8.02 10.18
N VAL A 43 19.35 7.69 8.92
CA VAL A 43 20.40 7.79 7.88
C VAL A 43 20.04 8.90 6.91
N ASP A 44 20.73 10.01 7.02
CA ASP A 44 20.46 11.22 6.24
C ASP A 44 21.55 11.46 5.17
N ASN A 45 21.43 10.74 4.04
CA ASN A 45 22.35 10.88 2.92
C ASN A 45 22.09 12.13 2.07
N ALA A 46 20.89 12.71 2.16
CA ALA A 46 20.53 13.94 1.45
C ALA A 46 20.84 15.21 2.24
N ASN A 47 21.31 15.08 3.50
CA ASN A 47 21.64 16.19 4.41
C ASN A 47 20.47 17.19 4.59
N VAL A 48 19.28 16.69 4.82
CA VAL A 48 18.05 17.49 4.99
C VAL A 48 17.47 17.43 6.41
N ILE A 49 18.06 16.60 7.30
CA ILE A 49 17.63 16.46 8.69
C ILE A 49 18.66 17.15 9.60
N ASP A 50 18.23 18.14 10.36
CA ASP A 50 19.08 18.82 11.32
C ASP A 50 19.45 17.91 12.52
N ALA A 51 20.53 18.28 13.22
CA ALA A 51 21.07 17.49 14.31
C ALA A 51 20.10 17.37 15.50
N GLU A 52 19.31 18.40 15.77
CA GLU A 52 18.32 18.39 16.85
C GLU A 52 17.21 17.39 16.59
N THR A 53 16.65 17.42 15.38
CA THR A 53 15.62 16.47 14.93
C THR A 53 16.16 15.03 14.94
N ARG A 54 17.41 14.82 14.48
CA ARG A 54 18.04 13.50 14.53
C ARG A 54 18.12 12.97 15.96
N ASN A 55 18.60 13.77 16.91
CA ASN A 55 18.72 13.38 18.32
C ASN A 55 17.34 13.06 18.94
N LYS A 56 16.29 13.83 18.59
CA LYS A 56 14.92 13.55 19.02
C LYS A 56 14.41 12.21 18.48
N LEU A 57 14.62 11.94 17.20
CA LEU A 57 14.21 10.68 16.56
C LEU A 57 14.95 9.47 17.16
N GLU A 58 16.26 9.61 17.42
CA GLU A 58 17.04 8.56 18.09
C GLU A 58 16.51 8.28 19.51
N SER A 59 16.18 9.31 20.28
CA SER A 59 15.56 9.16 21.59
C SER A 59 14.20 8.45 21.53
N ILE A 60 13.37 8.83 20.57
CA ILE A 60 12.08 8.17 20.31
C ILE A 60 12.30 6.69 19.97
N TYR A 61 13.28 6.39 19.09
CA TYR A 61 13.61 5.03 18.70
C TYR A 61 13.96 4.16 19.90
N LEU A 62 14.87 4.64 20.76
CA LEU A 62 15.31 3.90 21.94
C LEU A 62 14.16 3.61 22.91
N ASN A 63 13.33 4.61 23.17
CA ASN A 63 12.16 4.47 24.04
C ASN A 63 11.12 3.50 23.43
N LEU A 64 10.87 3.60 22.12
CA LEU A 64 9.91 2.75 21.42
C LEU A 64 10.38 1.28 21.40
N LYS A 65 11.66 1.07 21.09
CA LYS A 65 12.29 -0.26 21.12
C LYS A 65 12.23 -0.89 22.52
N GLN A 66 12.55 -0.10 23.55
CA GLN A 66 12.56 -0.60 24.93
C GLN A 66 11.16 -0.92 25.46
N ARG A 67 10.16 -0.09 25.15
CA ARG A 67 8.81 -0.20 25.73
C ARG A 67 7.87 -1.10 24.96
N ALA A 68 8.03 -1.17 23.65
CA ALA A 68 7.08 -1.84 22.76
C ALA A 68 7.73 -2.85 21.81
N ASP A 69 9.05 -2.98 21.83
CA ASP A 69 9.85 -3.78 20.88
C ASP A 69 9.56 -3.46 19.41
N ILE A 70 9.17 -2.20 19.14
CA ILE A 70 8.93 -1.68 17.80
C ILE A 70 10.18 -0.96 17.31
N GLU A 71 10.57 -1.23 16.09
CA GLU A 71 11.72 -0.61 15.44
C GLU A 71 11.28 0.34 14.33
N PHE A 72 12.03 1.41 14.12
CA PHE A 72 11.84 2.21 12.93
C PHE A 72 13.16 2.72 12.37
N ALA A 73 13.14 3.06 11.09
CA ALA A 73 14.23 3.79 10.47
C ALA A 73 13.68 4.93 9.61
N VAL A 74 14.49 5.99 9.52
CA VAL A 74 14.30 7.09 8.58
C VAL A 74 15.51 7.13 7.67
N VAL A 75 15.29 7.07 6.37
CA VAL A 75 16.35 7.09 5.37
C VAL A 75 16.07 8.20 4.37
N THR A 76 16.99 9.13 4.23
CA THR A 76 16.93 10.11 3.15
C THR A 76 17.99 9.78 2.11
N VAL A 77 17.64 9.94 0.86
CA VAL A 77 18.54 9.80 -0.30
C VAL A 77 18.30 10.94 -1.27
N ASP A 78 19.29 11.26 -2.07
CA ASP A 78 19.12 12.22 -3.14
C ASP A 78 18.09 11.75 -4.17
N THR A 79 18.26 10.51 -4.64
CA THR A 79 17.41 9.87 -5.66
C THR A 79 17.40 8.35 -5.48
N THR A 80 16.34 7.72 -5.94
CA THR A 80 16.26 6.26 -6.05
C THR A 80 16.87 5.73 -7.36
N GLY A 81 17.42 6.62 -8.22
CA GLY A 81 17.99 6.22 -9.50
C GLY A 81 16.96 5.71 -10.50
N GLY A 82 15.70 6.14 -10.38
CA GLY A 82 14.59 5.71 -11.25
C GLY A 82 13.89 4.43 -10.78
N GLN A 83 14.35 3.82 -9.70
CA GLN A 83 13.64 2.69 -9.07
C GLN A 83 12.37 3.21 -8.36
N GLU A 84 11.31 2.40 -8.35
CA GLU A 84 10.11 2.75 -7.58
C GLU A 84 10.42 2.86 -6.10
N SER A 85 9.89 3.93 -5.45
CA SER A 85 10.18 4.22 -4.05
C SER A 85 9.74 3.11 -3.09
N ALA A 86 8.69 2.38 -3.44
CA ALA A 86 8.23 1.22 -2.69
C ALA A 86 9.26 0.09 -2.70
N ASP A 87 9.75 -0.29 -3.89
CA ASP A 87 10.72 -1.38 -4.05
C ASP A 87 12.06 -1.01 -3.39
N TYR A 88 12.48 0.25 -3.53
CA TYR A 88 13.70 0.77 -2.91
C TYR A 88 13.60 0.73 -1.38
N ALA A 89 12.48 1.17 -0.81
CA ALA A 89 12.23 1.13 0.63
C ALA A 89 12.17 -0.29 1.17
N LEU A 90 11.49 -1.20 0.47
CA LEU A 90 11.41 -2.61 0.85
C LEU A 90 12.76 -3.32 0.77
N ALA A 91 13.61 -2.96 -0.19
CA ALA A 91 14.97 -3.49 -0.27
C ALA A 91 15.81 -3.06 0.93
N ILE A 92 15.70 -1.80 1.38
CA ILE A 92 16.35 -1.33 2.61
C ILE A 92 15.76 -2.03 3.83
N TYR A 93 14.44 -2.05 3.96
CA TYR A 93 13.73 -2.66 5.09
C TYR A 93 14.16 -4.10 5.32
N ARG A 94 14.17 -4.90 4.25
CA ARG A 94 14.58 -6.32 4.29
C ARG A 94 16.08 -6.48 4.49
N GLY A 95 16.87 -5.68 3.79
CA GLY A 95 18.34 -5.75 3.88
C GLY A 95 18.88 -5.36 5.26
N TRP A 96 18.19 -4.44 5.94
CA TRP A 96 18.52 -4.05 7.32
C TRP A 96 17.86 -4.95 8.38
N GLY A 97 16.83 -5.71 8.01
CA GLY A 97 16.07 -6.55 8.91
C GLY A 97 15.27 -5.76 9.95
N ILE A 98 14.66 -4.63 9.52
CA ILE A 98 13.86 -3.78 10.41
C ILE A 98 12.64 -4.55 10.92
N GLY A 99 12.31 -4.38 12.22
CA GLY A 99 11.05 -4.87 12.78
C GLY A 99 11.18 -6.05 13.73
N SER A 100 12.32 -6.29 14.34
CA SER A 100 12.51 -7.37 15.31
C SER A 100 12.06 -8.76 14.83
N LYS A 101 12.05 -9.76 15.71
CA LYS A 101 11.54 -11.12 15.38
C LYS A 101 10.03 -11.17 15.18
N THR A 102 9.32 -10.14 15.63
CA THR A 102 7.85 -10.04 15.56
C THR A 102 7.34 -9.32 14.32
N ASN A 103 8.24 -8.78 13.48
CA ASN A 103 7.91 -7.94 12.32
C ASN A 103 7.18 -6.62 12.71
N ASP A 104 7.50 -6.09 13.89
CA ASP A 104 7.00 -4.83 14.41
C ASP A 104 7.97 -3.71 14.06
N GLY A 105 7.88 -3.18 12.84
CA GLY A 105 8.75 -2.09 12.42
C GLY A 105 8.21 -1.31 11.22
N PHE A 106 8.76 -0.12 11.00
CA PHE A 106 8.49 0.68 9.81
C PHE A 106 9.73 1.43 9.34
N LEU A 107 9.78 1.72 8.05
CA LEU A 107 10.84 2.51 7.40
C LEU A 107 10.22 3.67 6.66
N LEU A 108 10.62 4.90 6.95
CA LEU A 108 10.29 6.08 6.16
C LEU A 108 11.45 6.41 5.22
N LEU A 109 11.25 6.22 3.93
CA LEU A 109 12.16 6.61 2.86
C LEU A 109 11.76 7.96 2.27
N ILE A 110 12.76 8.81 2.00
CA ILE A 110 12.58 10.12 1.36
C ILE A 110 13.63 10.27 0.27
N ALA A 111 13.20 10.39 -0.99
CA ALA A 111 14.05 10.67 -2.15
C ALA A 111 13.86 12.14 -2.55
N VAL A 112 14.80 13.00 -2.10
CA VAL A 112 14.63 14.46 -2.09
C VAL A 112 14.55 15.04 -3.50
N LYS A 113 15.46 14.65 -4.40
CA LYS A 113 15.48 15.16 -5.79
C LYS A 113 14.33 14.61 -6.62
N ASP A 114 13.88 13.38 -6.31
CA ASP A 114 12.74 12.74 -6.97
C ASP A 114 11.41 13.29 -6.45
N ARG A 115 11.42 14.02 -5.33
CA ARG A 115 10.24 14.46 -4.60
C ARG A 115 9.28 13.31 -4.30
N LYS A 116 9.82 12.18 -3.90
CA LYS A 116 9.07 10.97 -3.57
C LYS A 116 9.37 10.52 -2.15
N TYR A 117 8.38 9.95 -1.52
CA TYR A 117 8.51 9.31 -0.22
C TYR A 117 7.74 7.99 -0.20
N TYR A 118 8.15 7.09 0.69
CA TYR A 118 7.45 5.84 0.94
C TYR A 118 7.67 5.40 2.39
N THR A 119 6.60 4.93 3.05
CA THR A 119 6.73 4.23 4.33
C THR A 119 6.43 2.75 4.13
N ALA A 120 7.43 1.90 4.33
CA ALA A 120 7.25 0.46 4.41
C ALA A 120 6.86 0.09 5.83
N VAL A 121 5.87 -0.77 5.99
CA VAL A 121 5.34 -1.21 7.28
C VAL A 121 5.52 -2.71 7.42
N GLY A 122 6.00 -3.15 8.59
CA GLY A 122 6.15 -4.57 8.91
C GLY A 122 4.80 -5.25 9.09
N TYR A 123 4.75 -6.52 8.75
CA TYR A 123 3.51 -7.30 8.70
C TYR A 123 2.65 -7.20 9.96
N HIS A 124 3.27 -7.22 11.15
CA HIS A 124 2.55 -7.13 12.43
C HIS A 124 1.99 -5.73 12.73
N LEU A 125 2.58 -4.68 12.12
CA LEU A 125 2.09 -3.31 12.27
C LEU A 125 0.99 -2.95 11.27
N GLU A 126 0.78 -3.72 10.20
CA GLU A 126 -0.22 -3.40 9.15
C GLU A 126 -1.65 -3.28 9.72
N GLY A 127 -1.98 -4.02 10.79
CA GLY A 127 -3.25 -3.89 11.49
C GLY A 127 -3.44 -2.55 12.21
N ASP A 128 -2.34 -1.95 12.66
CA ASP A 128 -2.33 -0.68 13.41
C ASP A 128 -2.02 0.51 12.51
N LEU A 129 -1.06 0.35 11.61
CA LEU A 129 -0.64 1.33 10.61
C LEU A 129 -0.92 0.77 9.21
N ASN A 130 -2.20 0.66 8.84
CA ASN A 130 -2.55 0.24 7.49
C ASN A 130 -2.23 1.32 6.46
N ASP A 131 -2.14 0.94 5.18
CA ASP A 131 -1.74 1.82 4.07
C ASP A 131 -2.55 3.11 4.00
N GLY A 132 -3.85 3.02 4.24
CA GLY A 132 -4.75 4.18 4.23
C GLY A 132 -4.39 5.20 5.31
N LEU A 133 -4.15 4.72 6.53
CA LEU A 133 -3.78 5.54 7.69
C LEU A 133 -2.38 6.13 7.54
N VAL A 134 -1.41 5.32 7.09
CA VAL A 134 -0.05 5.78 6.78
C VAL A 134 -0.09 6.91 5.76
N GLY A 135 -0.80 6.71 4.65
CA GLY A 135 -0.94 7.74 3.61
C GLY A 135 -1.67 9.00 4.10
N GLU A 136 -2.62 8.89 5.01
CA GLU A 136 -3.32 10.05 5.57
C GLU A 136 -2.43 10.85 6.52
N ILE A 137 -1.67 10.19 7.38
CA ILE A 137 -0.67 10.82 8.25
C ILE A 137 0.37 11.56 7.40
N GLN A 138 0.90 10.93 6.35
CA GLN A 138 1.86 11.57 5.44
C GLN A 138 1.28 12.82 4.77
N ARG A 139 0.06 12.74 4.27
CA ARG A 139 -0.60 13.91 3.67
C ARG A 139 -0.85 15.04 4.66
N THR A 140 -1.05 14.72 5.92
CA THR A 140 -1.34 15.69 6.97
C THR A 140 -0.08 16.34 7.51
N TYR A 141 0.97 15.57 7.76
CA TYR A 141 2.15 16.04 8.47
C TYR A 141 3.40 16.19 7.58
N LEU A 142 3.65 15.24 6.66
CA LEU A 142 4.85 15.25 5.82
C LEU A 142 4.75 16.25 4.67
N VAL A 143 3.74 16.08 3.84
CA VAL A 143 3.62 16.79 2.56
C VAL A 143 3.56 18.31 2.71
N PRO A 144 2.79 18.90 3.66
CA PRO A 144 2.75 20.35 3.81
C PRO A 144 4.09 20.96 4.19
N GLN A 145 4.85 20.29 5.05
CA GLN A 145 6.19 20.72 5.49
C GLN A 145 7.20 20.60 4.34
N PHE A 146 7.17 19.49 3.59
CA PHE A 146 8.06 19.25 2.46
C PHE A 146 7.87 20.26 1.31
N LYS A 147 6.62 20.68 1.05
CA LYS A 147 6.34 21.76 0.09
C LYS A 147 6.96 23.09 0.47
N GLN A 148 7.22 23.31 1.76
CA GLN A 148 7.88 24.51 2.28
C GLN A 148 9.41 24.32 2.44
N GLY A 149 9.93 23.14 2.16
CA GLY A 149 11.35 22.80 2.37
C GLY A 149 11.69 22.42 3.82
N ASN A 150 10.72 22.32 4.71
CA ASN A 150 10.91 22.01 6.13
C ASN A 150 11.00 20.49 6.35
N TYR A 151 12.04 19.87 5.81
CA TYR A 151 12.17 18.40 5.83
C TYR A 151 12.29 17.83 7.24
N SER A 152 13.12 18.41 8.09
CA SER A 152 13.28 17.99 9.49
C SER A 152 11.96 17.95 10.22
N GLN A 153 11.18 19.04 10.18
CA GLN A 153 9.89 19.13 10.85
C GLN A 153 8.89 18.11 10.30
N GLY A 154 8.80 17.98 8.97
CA GLY A 154 7.89 17.03 8.34
C GLY A 154 8.17 15.58 8.73
N VAL A 155 9.45 15.19 8.79
CA VAL A 155 9.87 13.86 9.24
C VAL A 155 9.49 13.65 10.71
N TYR A 156 9.85 14.61 11.56
CA TYR A 156 9.59 14.53 12.99
C TYR A 156 8.10 14.38 13.31
N ASP A 157 7.26 15.26 12.75
CA ASP A 157 5.82 15.24 12.94
C ASP A 157 5.19 13.93 12.46
N THR A 158 5.68 13.40 11.33
CA THR A 158 5.19 12.14 10.76
C THR A 158 5.53 10.96 11.66
N VAL A 159 6.77 10.87 12.13
CA VAL A 159 7.19 9.80 13.05
C VAL A 159 6.44 9.92 14.38
N GLN A 160 6.28 11.13 14.92
CA GLN A 160 5.44 11.34 16.10
C GLN A 160 4.02 10.82 15.90
N ALA A 161 3.40 11.14 14.76
CA ALA A 161 2.03 10.70 14.47
C ALA A 161 1.91 9.19 14.36
N TYR A 162 2.91 8.51 13.76
CA TYR A 162 2.95 7.04 13.73
C TYR A 162 3.05 6.46 15.15
N VAL A 163 4.03 6.93 15.93
CA VAL A 163 4.28 6.42 17.29
C VAL A 163 3.13 6.72 18.24
N ALA A 164 2.55 7.93 18.20
CA ALA A 164 1.38 8.29 19.00
C ALA A 164 0.16 7.42 18.64
N THR A 165 -0.03 7.12 17.35
CA THR A 165 -1.12 6.26 16.87
C THR A 165 -0.94 4.83 17.35
N LEU A 166 0.27 4.28 17.25
CA LEU A 166 0.61 2.96 17.79
C LEU A 166 0.40 2.91 19.31
N GLY A 167 0.89 3.92 20.03
CA GLY A 167 0.71 4.03 21.48
C GLY A 167 -0.76 4.01 21.88
N LYS A 168 -1.60 4.77 21.18
CA LYS A 168 -3.04 4.80 21.40
C LYS A 168 -3.72 3.46 21.13
N LYS A 169 -3.33 2.77 20.03
CA LYS A 169 -3.93 1.48 19.66
C LYS A 169 -3.48 0.33 20.54
N ARG A 170 -2.20 0.31 20.94
CA ARG A 170 -1.60 -0.76 21.74
C ARG A 170 -1.53 -0.47 23.24
N GLY A 171 -1.94 0.71 23.68
CA GLY A 171 -2.03 1.06 25.10
C GLY A 171 -0.69 1.39 25.76
N PHE A 172 0.27 1.95 25.04
CA PHE A 172 1.54 2.43 25.60
C PHE A 172 1.75 3.92 25.36
N THR A 173 2.63 4.52 26.14
CA THR A 173 3.07 5.91 25.97
C THR A 173 4.57 5.97 25.84
N ILE A 174 5.07 6.83 24.97
CA ILE A 174 6.49 7.10 24.78
C ILE A 174 6.80 8.50 25.25
N GLU A 175 7.88 8.65 25.99
CA GLU A 175 8.37 9.95 26.45
C GLU A 175 8.80 10.81 25.26
N GLY A 176 8.43 12.08 25.27
CA GLY A 176 8.69 13.01 24.16
C GLY A 176 7.71 12.92 22.99
N ILE A 177 6.69 12.04 23.05
CA ILE A 177 5.62 11.95 22.05
C ILE A 177 4.38 12.65 22.57
N ASP A 178 3.93 13.66 21.83
CA ASP A 178 2.63 14.30 22.08
C ASP A 178 1.50 13.43 21.53
N GLN A 179 0.64 12.94 22.44
CA GLN A 179 -0.52 12.13 22.08
C GLN A 179 -1.58 12.90 21.26
N ALA A 180 -1.47 14.22 21.16
CA ALA A 180 -2.32 15.01 20.28
C ALA A 180 -2.09 14.67 18.79
N TYR A 181 -0.88 14.19 18.44
CA TYR A 181 -0.55 13.69 17.10
C TYR A 181 -1.18 12.32 16.78
N ALA A 182 -1.70 11.60 17.80
CA ALA A 182 -2.35 10.32 17.56
C ALA A 182 -3.52 10.51 16.59
N PHE A 183 -3.41 9.89 15.42
CA PHE A 183 -4.40 10.04 14.37
C PHE A 183 -5.78 9.62 14.87
N ARG A 184 -6.74 10.50 14.72
CA ARG A 184 -8.15 10.20 14.95
C ARG A 184 -8.75 9.88 13.59
N GLU A 185 -9.11 8.61 13.38
CA GLU A 185 -9.95 8.30 12.24
C GLU A 185 -11.16 9.20 12.32
N THR A 186 -11.19 10.23 11.48
CA THR A 186 -12.45 10.92 11.23
C THR A 186 -13.40 9.84 10.74
N PRO A 187 -14.53 9.58 11.42
CA PRO A 187 -15.53 8.68 10.86
C PRO A 187 -15.71 9.17 9.42
N LYS A 188 -15.44 8.34 8.41
CA LYS A 188 -15.78 8.67 7.02
C LYS A 188 -17.24 9.03 7.10
N GLY A 189 -17.54 10.35 7.17
CA GLY A 189 -18.90 10.82 7.17
C GLY A 189 -19.50 10.12 5.98
N ARG A 190 -20.49 9.25 6.26
CA ARG A 190 -21.31 8.68 5.20
C ARG A 190 -21.57 9.87 4.30
N PRO A 191 -21.15 9.85 3.01
CA PRO A 191 -21.31 11.04 2.17
C PRO A 191 -22.72 11.53 2.44
N PRO A 192 -22.92 12.80 2.78
CA PRO A 192 -24.26 13.30 3.04
C PRO A 192 -25.02 12.84 1.81
N ASN A 193 -26.00 11.97 2.02
CA ASN A 193 -26.74 11.33 0.93
C ASN A 193 -26.89 12.42 -0.12
N ALA A 194 -26.06 12.36 -1.18
CA ALA A 194 -26.17 13.30 -2.29
C ALA A 194 -27.61 13.12 -2.70
N GLY A 195 -28.45 14.12 -2.36
CA GLY A 195 -29.89 14.06 -2.25
C GLY A 195 -30.48 13.04 -3.22
N GLY A 196 -30.50 11.79 -2.79
CA GLY A 196 -31.24 10.79 -3.47
C GLY A 196 -32.63 11.36 -3.47
N LEU A 197 -33.13 11.74 -4.65
CA LEU A 197 -34.54 11.94 -4.85
C LEU A 197 -35.19 10.84 -4.01
N SER A 198 -35.77 11.23 -2.88
CA SER A 198 -36.26 10.31 -1.87
C SER A 198 -36.96 9.20 -2.60
N SER A 199 -36.68 7.95 -2.24
CA SER A 199 -37.29 6.75 -2.85
C SER A 199 -38.80 6.94 -3.07
N SER A 200 -39.44 7.80 -2.27
CA SER A 200 -40.79 8.32 -2.44
C SER A 200 -41.03 9.09 -3.75
N CYS A 201 -40.08 9.87 -4.26
CA CYS A 201 -40.27 10.62 -5.51
C CYS A 201 -40.24 9.66 -6.73
N CYS A 202 -39.31 8.70 -6.73
CA CYS A 202 -39.27 7.69 -7.79
C CYS A 202 -40.52 6.79 -7.78
N THR A 203 -41.01 6.42 -6.59
CA THR A 203 -42.25 5.64 -6.48
C THR A 203 -43.47 6.42 -6.93
N LEU A 204 -43.57 7.72 -6.61
CA LEU A 204 -44.67 8.57 -7.08
C LEU A 204 -44.64 8.76 -8.60
N ILE A 205 -43.49 8.93 -9.22
CA ILE A 205 -43.35 9.03 -10.66
C ILE A 205 -43.76 7.72 -11.35
N ILE A 206 -43.37 6.58 -10.79
CA ILE A 206 -43.77 5.26 -11.32
C ILE A 206 -45.29 5.06 -11.17
N ILE A 207 -45.86 5.39 -10.02
CA ILE A 207 -47.29 5.29 -9.79
C ILE A 207 -48.08 6.22 -10.73
N LEU A 208 -47.62 7.46 -10.91
CA LEU A 208 -48.24 8.40 -11.83
C LEU A 208 -48.13 7.90 -13.27
N GLY A 209 -46.99 7.34 -13.68
CA GLY A 209 -46.80 6.73 -15.00
C GLY A 209 -47.78 5.57 -15.25
N VAL A 210 -47.96 4.69 -14.26
CA VAL A 210 -48.91 3.57 -14.35
C VAL A 210 -50.36 4.06 -14.42
N ILE A 211 -50.72 5.09 -13.64
CA ILE A 211 -52.09 5.70 -13.70
C ILE A 211 -52.34 6.32 -15.07
N ILE A 212 -51.41 7.06 -15.65
CA ILE A 212 -51.55 7.64 -16.98
C ILE A 212 -51.68 6.54 -18.02
N LEU A 213 -50.96 5.45 -17.91
CA LEU A 213 -51.01 4.33 -18.85
C LEU A 213 -52.34 3.58 -18.76
N LEU A 214 -52.90 3.44 -17.56
CA LEU A 214 -54.23 2.86 -17.32
C LEU A 214 -55.33 3.78 -17.87
N LEU A 215 -55.24 5.08 -17.63
CA LEU A 215 -56.22 6.05 -18.18
C LEU A 215 -56.15 6.15 -19.71
N ALA A 216 -55.00 5.99 -20.32
CA ALA A 216 -54.82 5.93 -21.76
C ALA A 216 -55.40 4.66 -22.37
N SER A 217 -55.38 3.55 -21.67
CA SER A 217 -55.97 2.28 -22.11
C SER A 217 -57.50 2.26 -22.03
N VAL A 218 -58.09 2.97 -21.04
CA VAL A 218 -59.55 3.13 -20.92
C VAL A 218 -60.15 4.03 -21.98
N ARG A 219 -59.37 5.04 -22.48
CA ARG A 219 -59.83 5.97 -23.56
C ARG A 219 -59.82 5.34 -24.95
N LYS A 220 -59.25 4.14 -25.14
CA LYS A 220 -59.16 3.47 -26.44
C LYS A 220 -60.20 2.31 -26.54
N GLY A 221 -61.35 2.51 -25.99
CA GLY A 221 -62.51 1.66 -26.25
C GLY A 221 -63.22 2.10 -27.53
N GLY A 222 -62.78 1.58 -28.68
CA GLY A 222 -63.44 1.88 -29.96
C GLY A 222 -62.64 1.34 -31.14
N GLY A 223 -62.96 0.13 -31.60
CA GLY A 223 -62.83 -0.39 -32.94
C GLY A 223 -61.45 -0.39 -33.61
N GLY A 224 -60.93 -1.58 -33.93
CA GLY A 224 -59.84 -1.70 -34.88
C GLY A 224 -59.06 -2.98 -34.79
N ARG A 225 -59.40 -3.92 -35.55
CA ARG A 225 -58.78 -5.22 -35.87
C ARG A 225 -57.39 -4.99 -36.44
N GLY A 226 -56.30 -5.55 -35.82
CA GLY A 226 -54.97 -5.53 -36.41
C GLY A 226 -53.91 -6.01 -35.44
N GLY A 227 -53.27 -7.15 -35.71
CA GLY A 227 -52.33 -7.86 -34.90
C GLY A 227 -50.98 -7.14 -34.66
N GLY A 228 -50.28 -7.54 -33.63
CA GLY A 228 -48.87 -7.24 -33.45
C GLY A 228 -48.54 -6.40 -32.21
N GLY A 229 -48.73 -6.91 -30.99
CA GLY A 229 -48.38 -6.16 -29.77
C GLY A 229 -48.08 -6.99 -28.52
N GLY A 230 -47.96 -8.28 -28.66
CA GLY A 230 -47.86 -9.17 -27.51
C GLY A 230 -46.43 -9.36 -26.95
N TRP A 231 -45.43 -8.93 -27.64
CA TRP A 231 -44.06 -9.21 -27.23
C TRP A 231 -43.47 -8.17 -26.25
N TRP A 232 -43.93 -6.95 -26.30
CA TRP A 232 -43.47 -5.89 -25.39
C TRP A 232 -43.95 -6.10 -23.96
N SER A 233 -45.13 -6.69 -23.76
CA SER A 233 -45.62 -7.02 -22.43
C SER A 233 -44.85 -8.18 -21.78
N ALA A 234 -44.40 -9.15 -22.57
CA ALA A 234 -43.55 -10.24 -22.09
C ALA A 234 -42.13 -9.75 -21.73
N PHE A 235 -41.58 -8.78 -22.47
CA PHE A 235 -40.28 -8.21 -22.19
C PHE A 235 -40.28 -7.37 -20.91
N LEU A 236 -41.31 -6.56 -20.68
CA LEU A 236 -41.44 -5.76 -19.46
C LEU A 236 -41.68 -6.64 -18.22
N LEU A 237 -42.46 -7.73 -18.36
CA LEU A 237 -42.72 -8.65 -17.25
C LEU A 237 -41.49 -9.46 -16.88
N SER A 238 -40.66 -9.86 -17.87
CA SER A 238 -39.42 -10.60 -17.61
C SER A 238 -38.32 -9.72 -16.95
N SER A 239 -38.28 -8.44 -17.26
CA SER A 239 -37.33 -7.52 -16.63
C SER A 239 -37.71 -7.17 -15.19
N LEU A 240 -39.01 -7.16 -14.88
CA LEU A 240 -39.51 -6.88 -13.52
C LEU A 240 -39.32 -8.08 -12.57
N LEU A 241 -39.43 -9.32 -13.09
CA LEU A 241 -39.25 -10.53 -12.32
C LEU A 241 -37.80 -10.99 -12.16
N ASN A 242 -36.88 -10.44 -12.97
CA ASN A 242 -35.45 -10.79 -12.93
C ASN A 242 -34.57 -9.81 -12.12
N SER A 243 -35.12 -8.90 -11.33
CA SER A 243 -34.36 -8.02 -10.45
C SER A 243 -34.07 -8.59 -9.06
N GLY A 244 -34.22 -9.91 -8.91
CA GLY A 244 -33.87 -10.65 -7.70
C GLY A 244 -32.52 -11.37 -7.85
N GLY A 245 -31.45 -10.77 -7.36
CA GLY A 245 -30.25 -11.46 -6.88
C GLY A 245 -29.32 -12.07 -7.92
N ARG A 246 -28.32 -11.31 -8.33
CA ARG A 246 -27.01 -11.87 -8.69
C ARG A 246 -25.91 -10.92 -8.22
N SER A 247 -25.41 -11.15 -7.01
CA SER A 247 -24.08 -10.73 -6.61
C SER A 247 -23.09 -11.53 -7.45
N GLY A 248 -22.58 -10.90 -8.52
CA GLY A 248 -21.48 -11.42 -9.30
C GLY A 248 -20.19 -11.25 -8.54
N GLY A 249 -19.75 -12.29 -7.82
CA GLY A 249 -18.41 -12.36 -7.29
C GLY A 249 -17.42 -12.46 -8.44
N TRP A 250 -16.57 -11.47 -8.60
CA TRP A 250 -15.35 -11.60 -9.39
C TRP A 250 -14.35 -12.38 -8.56
N GLY A 251 -14.21 -13.65 -8.87
CA GLY A 251 -13.15 -14.50 -8.38
C GLY A 251 -11.82 -14.03 -8.96
N GLY A 252 -11.05 -13.31 -8.15
CA GLY A 252 -9.63 -13.08 -8.38
C GLY A 252 -8.89 -14.39 -8.12
N SER A 253 -8.30 -14.96 -9.17
CA SER A 253 -7.39 -16.08 -9.12
C SER A 253 -6.13 -15.67 -8.36
N GLY A 254 -6.06 -15.98 -7.07
CA GLY A 254 -4.87 -15.85 -6.25
C GLY A 254 -3.93 -17.00 -6.53
N SER A 255 -2.90 -16.79 -7.33
CA SER A 255 -1.76 -17.70 -7.39
C SER A 255 -0.96 -17.57 -6.08
N GLY A 256 -1.09 -18.58 -5.23
CA GLY A 256 -0.26 -18.72 -4.03
C GLY A 256 1.18 -18.97 -4.43
N TRP A 257 2.06 -18.08 -4.04
CA TRP A 257 3.50 -18.33 -4.00
C TRP A 257 3.89 -18.61 -2.56
N SER A 258 4.08 -19.88 -2.26
CA SER A 258 4.78 -20.32 -1.06
C SER A 258 6.27 -20.09 -1.28
N GLY A 259 6.78 -18.97 -0.73
CA GLY A 259 8.21 -18.71 -0.65
C GLY A 259 8.78 -19.39 0.59
N GLY A 260 9.65 -20.38 0.38
CA GLY A 260 10.35 -21.11 1.44
C GLY A 260 11.28 -20.20 2.24
N GLY A 261 11.19 -20.31 3.56
CA GLY A 261 12.09 -19.66 4.49
C GLY A 261 13.51 -20.23 4.41
N PHE A 262 14.50 -19.35 4.25
CA PHE A 262 15.88 -19.65 4.59
C PHE A 262 16.21 -18.98 5.91
N GLY A 263 16.26 -19.81 6.97
CA GLY A 263 16.80 -19.41 8.25
C GLY A 263 18.32 -19.22 8.13
N GLY A 264 18.80 -18.00 8.40
CA GLY A 264 20.20 -17.69 8.59
C GLY A 264 20.37 -17.15 10.01
N GLY A 265 20.73 -18.02 10.96
CA GLY A 265 21.14 -17.60 12.29
C GLY A 265 22.53 -16.99 12.23
N GLY A 266 22.64 -15.71 12.63
CA GLY A 266 23.90 -15.04 12.85
C GLY A 266 23.77 -14.18 14.10
N GLY A 267 24.14 -14.71 15.27
CA GLY A 267 24.28 -13.95 16.50
C GLY A 267 25.50 -13.05 16.39
N GLY A 268 25.27 -11.74 16.26
CA GLY A 268 26.30 -10.71 16.36
C GLY A 268 25.86 -9.69 17.39
N PHE A 269 26.62 -9.54 18.46
CA PHE A 269 26.53 -8.43 19.40
C PHE A 269 26.99 -7.15 18.70
N GLY A 270 26.04 -6.42 18.11
CA GLY A 270 26.25 -5.14 17.51
C GLY A 270 24.88 -4.53 17.25
N GLY A 271 24.63 -3.30 17.72
CA GLY A 271 23.39 -2.61 17.55
C GLY A 271 22.92 -2.68 16.09
N GLY A 272 21.77 -3.22 15.86
CA GLY A 272 21.14 -3.43 14.55
C GLY A 272 19.67 -3.78 14.72
N PHE A 273 18.96 -3.88 13.61
CA PHE A 273 17.56 -4.28 13.58
C PHE A 273 17.40 -5.81 13.77
N GLY A 274 16.28 -6.19 14.32
CA GLY A 274 16.05 -7.57 14.81
C GLY A 274 15.63 -8.62 13.77
N GLY A 275 15.62 -8.32 12.47
CA GLY A 275 15.37 -9.33 11.43
C GLY A 275 13.91 -9.48 11.01
N GLY A 276 13.12 -8.41 11.05
CA GLY A 276 11.73 -8.40 10.59
C GLY A 276 11.55 -8.50 9.07
N SER A 277 10.35 -8.88 8.64
CA SER A 277 9.93 -8.88 7.24
C SER A 277 8.72 -7.97 7.01
N ALA A 278 8.70 -7.28 5.86
CA ALA A 278 7.55 -6.54 5.38
C ALA A 278 6.95 -7.27 4.17
N GLY A 279 5.64 -7.43 4.18
CA GLY A 279 4.89 -8.09 3.10
C GLY A 279 4.63 -7.21 1.88
N GLY A 280 5.03 -5.93 1.92
CA GLY A 280 4.72 -4.94 0.90
C GLY A 280 3.68 -3.92 1.35
N GLY A 281 3.20 -3.98 2.60
CA GLY A 281 2.35 -2.97 3.20
C GLY A 281 3.08 -1.62 3.31
N GLY A 282 2.31 -0.55 3.21
CA GLY A 282 2.82 0.81 3.32
C GLY A 282 2.14 1.79 2.37
N ALA A 283 2.56 3.04 2.44
CA ALA A 283 2.04 4.09 1.58
C ALA A 283 3.14 5.06 1.18
N GLY A 284 2.99 5.66 0.03
CA GLY A 284 3.91 6.64 -0.50
C GLY A 284 3.25 7.66 -1.41
N GLY A 285 4.03 8.59 -1.86
CA GLY A 285 3.57 9.66 -2.73
C GLY A 285 4.68 10.63 -3.11
N GLY A 286 4.28 11.80 -3.55
CA GLY A 286 5.15 12.92 -3.88
C GLY A 286 4.65 14.22 -3.29
N TRP A 287 5.49 15.29 -3.33
CA TRP A 287 5.16 16.64 -2.86
C TRP A 287 5.53 17.73 -3.85
#